data_0567c64f72f9f9a0424a072cdc055a7c
#
_entry.id   0567c64f72f9f9a0424a072cdc055a7c
#
_cell.length_a   1.000
_cell.length_b   1.000
_cell.length_c   1.000
_cell.angle_alpha   90.00
_cell.angle_beta   90.00
_cell.angle_gamma   90.00
#
_symmetry.space_group_name_H-M   'P 1'
#
loop_
_entity.id
_entity.type
_entity.pdbx_description
1 polymer ?
#
loop_
_entity_poly.entity_id
_entity_poly.type
_entity_poly.pdbx_seq_one_letter_code
_entity_poly.pdbx_strand_id
1 'polypeptide(L)'
;MKINRDLRCWQAENPIDVDAPFSPVNKIYIWLRDEKMIHPRGWAVVHHYHCLYFCLEGVGELEIDGISYQIKADEVIGVLPHQPHRRLPSAGPVKYLLIRFIPRYPEQIRHLFGHSIRQSEQIHNALQEVVTAYENVNFRNNRCPQSNELGLRTALLINYLSDCVKTELTIPPGSGKRINDVMQQIFSPENIGEPLQKIAKQIGITPGHLTDLVHDTMGYSPRHIRRVMRMRLAEDQLLHTNLSVSEIAENVGYKSVYAFSRFFKIATGSSPNAYRKKYSQSLN
;
A
#
# COMPACT_ATOMS: atom_id res chain seq x y z
N MET A 1 1.19 11.05 22.94
CA MET A 1 2.58 10.58 22.67
C MET A 1 3.27 11.56 21.75
N LYS A 2 4.45 12.10 22.08
CA LYS A 2 5.23 12.90 21.16
C LYS A 2 6.15 11.95 20.40
N ILE A 3 5.69 11.38 19.30
CA ILE A 3 6.59 10.94 18.23
C ILE A 3 7.38 12.19 17.87
N ASN A 4 8.70 12.11 17.92
CA ASN A 4 9.60 13.26 17.79
C ASN A 4 9.11 14.19 16.69
N ARG A 5 8.75 15.46 17.03
CA ARG A 5 8.07 16.43 16.15
C ARG A 5 8.91 16.88 14.95
N ASP A 6 10.15 16.46 14.86
CA ASP A 6 11.07 16.72 13.76
C ASP A 6 10.98 15.71 12.59
N LEU A 7 9.98 14.82 12.57
CA LEU A 7 9.66 14.00 11.41
C LEU A 7 9.17 14.93 10.29
N ARG A 8 10.11 15.56 9.61
CA ARG A 8 9.89 16.27 8.34
C ARG A 8 9.33 15.25 7.36
N CYS A 9 8.33 15.64 6.57
CA CYS A 9 7.66 14.85 5.55
C CYS A 9 8.56 13.77 4.95
N TRP A 10 8.46 12.55 5.48
CA TRP A 10 9.18 11.43 4.94
C TRP A 10 8.36 10.86 3.79
N GLN A 11 8.79 11.15 2.61
CA GLN A 11 8.46 10.35 1.47
C GLN A 11 9.64 9.39 1.29
N ALA A 12 9.55 8.22 1.89
CA ALA A 12 10.43 7.15 1.46
C ALA A 12 10.04 6.84 0.02
N GLU A 13 10.89 7.24 -0.90
CA GLU A 13 10.68 6.99 -2.32
C GLU A 13 10.79 5.50 -2.64
N ASN A 14 11.45 4.71 -1.77
CA ASN A 14 11.73 3.30 -1.99
C ASN A 14 11.34 2.43 -0.79
N PRO A 15 10.86 1.18 -1.04
CA PRO A 15 10.64 0.21 0.01
C PRO A 15 11.98 -0.26 0.58
N ILE A 16 11.96 -0.62 1.85
CA ILE A 16 13.04 -1.39 2.44
C ILE A 16 12.74 -2.86 2.21
N ASP A 17 13.58 -3.54 1.45
CA ASP A 17 13.53 -4.99 1.33
C ASP A 17 14.03 -5.63 2.63
N VAL A 18 13.18 -6.46 3.22
CA VAL A 18 13.52 -7.24 4.41
C VAL A 18 13.84 -8.65 3.96
N ASP A 19 15.11 -8.90 3.66
CA ASP A 19 15.61 -10.22 3.26
C ASP A 19 16.04 -11.04 4.50
N ALA A 20 15.12 -11.20 5.46
CA ALA A 20 15.34 -12.03 6.61
C ALA A 20 14.57 -13.35 6.45
N PRO A 21 15.21 -14.51 6.55
CA PRO A 21 14.54 -15.80 6.34
C PRO A 21 13.38 -16.05 7.31
N PHE A 22 13.38 -15.40 8.47
CA PHE A 22 12.35 -15.49 9.51
C PHE A 22 11.45 -14.26 9.61
N SER A 23 11.62 -13.23 8.77
CA SER A 23 10.74 -12.07 8.80
C SER A 23 9.38 -12.41 8.20
N PRO A 24 8.26 -12.12 8.89
CA PRO A 24 6.92 -12.29 8.34
C PRO A 24 6.53 -11.20 7.34
N VAL A 25 7.39 -10.20 7.12
CA VAL A 25 7.17 -9.12 6.15
C VAL A 25 8.37 -8.98 5.24
N ASN A 26 8.11 -8.71 3.95
CA ASN A 26 9.16 -8.65 2.92
C ASN A 26 9.53 -7.22 2.53
N LYS A 27 8.55 -6.33 2.37
CA LYS A 27 8.76 -4.95 1.96
C LYS A 27 8.03 -4.02 2.90
N ILE A 28 8.69 -2.96 3.32
CA ILE A 28 8.14 -2.01 4.28
C ILE A 28 8.34 -0.60 3.76
N TYR A 29 7.26 0.19 3.79
CA TYR A 29 7.27 1.63 3.54
C TYR A 29 6.62 2.33 4.71
N ILE A 30 7.20 3.44 5.16
CA ILE A 30 6.61 4.26 6.20
C ILE A 30 6.49 5.69 5.69
N TRP A 31 5.32 6.30 5.87
CA TRP A 31 5.06 7.70 5.54
C TRP A 31 4.36 8.42 6.67
N LEU A 32 4.78 9.63 6.92
CA LEU A 32 3.98 10.58 7.67
C LEU A 32 3.12 11.40 6.69
N ARG A 33 1.83 11.51 6.97
CA ARG A 33 0.85 12.22 6.15
C ARG A 33 0.09 13.22 6.98
N ASP A 34 0.00 14.44 6.50
CA ASP A 34 -0.88 15.49 7.03
C ASP A 34 -2.08 15.74 6.09
N GLU A 35 -2.95 16.67 6.49
CA GLU A 35 -4.15 17.04 5.74
C GLU A 35 -3.87 17.60 4.34
N LYS A 36 -2.69 18.20 4.08
CA LYS A 36 -2.31 18.79 2.80
C LYS A 36 -2.12 17.74 1.71
N MET A 37 -2.05 16.46 2.08
CA MET A 37 -1.82 15.34 1.18
C MET A 37 -3.09 14.57 0.82
N ILE A 38 -4.27 15.18 0.90
CA ILE A 38 -5.52 14.64 0.35
C ILE A 38 -5.42 14.69 -1.18
N HIS A 39 -5.81 13.60 -1.85
CA HIS A 39 -5.83 13.59 -3.31
C HIS A 39 -6.74 14.72 -3.83
N PRO A 40 -6.27 15.62 -4.71
CA PRO A 40 -7.00 16.85 -5.09
C PRO A 40 -8.42 16.63 -5.62
N ARG A 41 -8.73 15.43 -6.09
CA ARG A 41 -10.03 15.06 -6.65
C ARG A 41 -10.85 14.14 -5.75
N GLY A 42 -10.41 13.87 -4.52
CA GLY A 42 -11.12 13.01 -3.58
C GLY A 42 -11.32 11.56 -4.02
N TRP A 43 -10.55 11.08 -5.02
CA TRP A 43 -10.72 9.75 -5.57
C TRP A 43 -10.09 8.66 -4.70
N ALA A 44 -10.70 7.48 -4.71
CA ALA A 44 -10.15 6.33 -4.05
C ALA A 44 -8.83 5.88 -4.70
N VAL A 45 -7.91 5.40 -3.89
CA VAL A 45 -6.64 4.81 -4.34
C VAL A 45 -6.66 3.32 -4.09
N VAL A 46 -5.87 2.59 -4.88
CA VAL A 46 -5.66 1.15 -4.74
C VAL A 46 -4.17 0.89 -4.80
N HIS A 47 -3.70 -0.05 -4.03
CA HIS A 47 -2.32 -0.53 -4.09
C HIS A 47 -2.25 -2.02 -3.74
N HIS A 48 -1.13 -2.66 -4.03
CA HIS A 48 -0.91 -4.10 -3.79
C HIS A 48 -0.29 -4.40 -2.41
N TYR A 49 -0.19 -3.42 -1.55
CA TYR A 49 0.33 -3.55 -0.19
C TYR A 49 -0.80 -3.65 0.83
N HIS A 50 -0.53 -4.34 1.94
CA HIS A 50 -1.27 -4.13 3.16
C HIS A 50 -0.87 -2.77 3.74
N CYS A 51 -1.82 -2.02 4.23
CA CYS A 51 -1.57 -0.70 4.79
C CYS A 51 -2.22 -0.54 6.16
N LEU A 52 -1.45 -0.04 7.13
CA LEU A 52 -1.94 0.35 8.43
C LEU A 52 -1.89 1.88 8.53
N TYR A 53 -3.03 2.49 8.81
CA TYR A 53 -3.19 3.92 9.05
C TYR A 53 -3.26 4.16 10.55
N PHE A 54 -2.20 4.62 11.16
CA PHE A 54 -2.14 5.05 12.55
C PHE A 54 -2.53 6.52 12.61
N CYS A 55 -3.63 6.86 13.27
CA CYS A 55 -3.97 8.25 13.54
C CYS A 55 -3.14 8.75 14.72
N LEU A 56 -2.29 9.74 14.48
CA LEU A 56 -1.40 10.30 15.51
C LEU A 56 -2.00 11.53 16.20
N GLU A 57 -2.74 12.33 15.45
CA GLU A 57 -3.35 13.57 15.93
C GLU A 57 -4.69 13.81 15.23
N GLY A 58 -5.66 14.34 15.96
CA GLY A 58 -6.96 14.74 15.44
C GLY A 58 -7.97 13.62 15.29
N VAL A 59 -8.96 13.89 14.45
CA VAL A 59 -10.01 12.93 14.06
C VAL A 59 -10.12 12.97 12.56
N GLY A 60 -9.84 11.86 11.93
CA GLY A 60 -9.90 11.73 10.48
C GLY A 60 -11.00 10.79 10.03
N GLU A 61 -11.29 10.83 8.74
CA GLU A 61 -12.25 9.95 8.11
C GLU A 61 -11.62 9.25 6.91
N LEU A 62 -11.75 7.92 6.88
CA LEU A 62 -11.26 7.06 5.82
C LEU A 62 -12.43 6.27 5.23
N GLU A 63 -12.67 6.42 3.95
CA GLU A 63 -13.60 5.55 3.24
C GLU A 63 -12.85 4.34 2.68
N ILE A 64 -13.32 3.13 2.99
CA ILE A 64 -12.76 1.86 2.53
C ILE A 64 -13.91 1.05 1.96
N ASP A 65 -13.81 0.62 0.70
CA ASP A 65 -14.88 -0.10 -0.02
C ASP A 65 -16.25 0.63 0.02
N GLY A 66 -16.24 1.97 0.01
CA GLY A 66 -17.45 2.78 0.10
C GLY A 66 -18.04 2.91 1.51
N ILE A 67 -17.39 2.36 2.54
CA ILE A 67 -17.79 2.47 3.95
C ILE A 67 -16.89 3.49 4.63
N SER A 68 -17.50 4.52 5.26
CA SER A 68 -16.77 5.52 6.02
C SER A 68 -16.43 5.03 7.42
N TYR A 69 -15.16 5.20 7.79
CA TYR A 69 -14.62 4.92 9.12
C TYR A 69 -14.05 6.20 9.72
N GLN A 70 -14.56 6.58 10.87
CA GLN A 70 -13.94 7.64 11.66
C GLN A 70 -12.77 7.05 12.46
N ILE A 71 -11.60 7.68 12.38
CA ILE A 71 -10.38 7.25 13.08
C ILE A 71 -9.91 8.40 13.95
N LYS A 72 -9.78 8.16 15.24
CA LYS A 72 -9.33 9.14 16.23
C LYS A 72 -7.84 8.94 16.53
N ALA A 73 -7.25 9.96 17.16
CA ALA A 73 -5.91 9.80 17.71
C ALA A 73 -5.82 8.52 18.57
N ASP A 74 -4.71 7.83 18.48
CA ASP A 74 -4.45 6.53 19.11
C ASP A 74 -5.31 5.36 18.58
N GLU A 75 -5.86 5.49 17.37
CA GLU A 75 -6.49 4.39 16.66
C GLU A 75 -5.70 4.05 15.38
N VAL A 76 -5.81 2.80 14.97
CA VAL A 76 -5.26 2.28 13.71
C VAL A 76 -6.33 1.54 12.94
N ILE A 77 -6.34 1.70 11.62
CA ILE A 77 -7.19 0.93 10.72
C ILE A 77 -6.35 0.31 9.62
N GLY A 78 -6.67 -0.93 9.27
CA GLY A 78 -6.03 -1.68 8.22
C GLY A 78 -6.78 -1.63 6.90
N VAL A 79 -6.03 -1.50 5.79
CA VAL A 79 -6.53 -1.58 4.40
C VAL A 79 -5.83 -2.73 3.69
N LEU A 80 -6.61 -3.64 3.12
CA LEU A 80 -6.12 -4.81 2.38
C LEU A 80 -5.55 -4.41 1.01
N PRO A 81 -4.67 -5.25 0.42
CA PRO A 81 -4.30 -5.11 -0.97
C PRO A 81 -5.52 -5.04 -1.88
N HIS A 82 -5.43 -4.17 -2.87
CA HIS A 82 -6.46 -3.93 -3.89
C HIS A 82 -7.81 -3.40 -3.35
N GLN A 83 -7.89 -3.07 -2.07
CA GLN A 83 -9.07 -2.49 -1.46
C GLN A 83 -9.13 -0.98 -1.75
N PRO A 84 -10.18 -0.50 -2.43
CA PRO A 84 -10.37 0.92 -2.69
C PRO A 84 -10.49 1.70 -1.39
N HIS A 85 -9.72 2.76 -1.27
CA HIS A 85 -9.81 3.61 -0.08
C HIS A 85 -9.41 5.05 -0.40
N ARG A 86 -9.99 5.98 0.34
CA ARG A 86 -9.66 7.41 0.26
C ARG A 86 -9.80 8.08 1.62
N ARG A 87 -9.00 9.10 1.85
CA ARG A 87 -9.20 9.98 2.98
C ARG A 87 -10.27 11.01 2.61
N LEU A 88 -11.23 11.19 3.48
CA LEU A 88 -12.21 12.24 3.37
C LEU A 88 -11.73 13.53 4.07
N PRO A 89 -12.25 14.70 3.69
CA PRO A 89 -11.94 15.95 4.39
C PRO A 89 -12.29 15.85 5.87
N SER A 90 -11.40 16.28 6.74
CA SER A 90 -11.61 16.31 8.18
C SER A 90 -11.99 17.72 8.65
N ALA A 91 -12.69 17.82 9.78
CA ALA A 91 -13.09 19.12 10.37
C ALA A 91 -11.92 19.90 10.98
N GLY A 92 -10.77 19.26 11.16
CA GLY A 92 -9.57 19.85 11.75
C GLY A 92 -8.31 19.14 11.29
N PRO A 93 -7.13 19.59 11.75
CA PRO A 93 -5.85 18.99 11.36
C PRO A 93 -5.75 17.55 11.83
N VAL A 94 -5.33 16.68 10.91
CA VAL A 94 -5.14 15.25 11.16
C VAL A 94 -3.75 14.82 10.69
N LYS A 95 -3.07 14.02 11.49
CA LYS A 95 -1.82 13.37 11.10
C LYS A 95 -1.95 11.87 11.16
N TYR A 96 -1.46 11.22 10.10
CA TYR A 96 -1.37 9.77 9.99
C TYR A 96 0.07 9.32 9.81
N LEU A 97 0.43 8.24 10.48
CA LEU A 97 1.57 7.42 10.09
C LEU A 97 1.05 6.22 9.31
N LEU A 98 1.54 6.03 8.11
CA LEU A 98 1.18 4.91 7.25
C LEU A 98 2.34 3.92 7.22
N ILE A 99 2.05 2.66 7.53
CA ILE A 99 2.96 1.55 7.31
C ILE A 99 2.37 0.68 6.21
N ARG A 100 3.06 0.58 5.08
CA ARG A 100 2.72 -0.35 4.00
C ARG A 100 3.72 -1.49 3.99
N PHE A 101 3.24 -2.70 3.79
CA PHE A 101 4.09 -3.89 3.79
C PHE A 101 3.50 -5.01 2.95
N ILE A 102 4.36 -5.97 2.57
CA ILE A 102 3.96 -7.23 1.96
C ILE A 102 4.20 -8.32 3.00
N PRO A 103 3.14 -8.93 3.57
CA PRO A 103 3.30 -10.01 4.50
C PRO A 103 3.70 -11.29 3.76
N ARG A 104 4.49 -12.14 4.40
CA ARG A 104 4.83 -13.47 3.89
C ARG A 104 3.64 -14.44 3.99
N TYR A 105 2.78 -14.23 5.00
CA TYR A 105 1.61 -15.05 5.29
C TYR A 105 0.37 -14.16 5.46
N PRO A 106 -0.25 -13.70 4.35
CA PRO A 106 -1.33 -12.71 4.40
C PRO A 106 -2.59 -13.19 5.14
N GLU A 107 -2.86 -14.50 5.11
CA GLU A 107 -4.05 -15.05 5.77
C GLU A 107 -3.98 -14.95 7.29
N GLN A 108 -2.77 -14.97 7.87
CA GLN A 108 -2.60 -14.90 9.32
C GLN A 108 -2.94 -13.53 9.90
N ILE A 109 -2.89 -12.48 9.09
CA ILE A 109 -3.13 -11.09 9.53
C ILE A 109 -4.44 -10.52 9.00
N ARG A 110 -5.23 -11.29 8.27
CA ARG A 110 -6.47 -10.81 7.63
C ARG A 110 -7.47 -10.22 8.63
N HIS A 111 -7.50 -10.74 9.85
CA HIS A 111 -8.37 -10.27 10.93
C HIS A 111 -8.07 -8.84 11.41
N LEU A 112 -6.90 -8.26 11.07
CA LEU A 112 -6.53 -6.88 11.42
C LEU A 112 -7.21 -5.81 10.55
N PHE A 113 -7.98 -6.23 9.54
CA PHE A 113 -8.51 -5.33 8.52
C PHE A 113 -10.04 -5.24 8.60
N GLY A 114 -10.58 -4.08 8.21
CA GLY A 114 -12.03 -3.86 8.15
C GLY A 114 -12.66 -3.25 9.42
N HIS A 115 -11.86 -2.90 10.42
CA HIS A 115 -12.28 -2.19 11.63
C HIS A 115 -11.15 -1.35 12.18
N SER A 116 -11.47 -0.38 13.06
CA SER A 116 -10.45 0.36 13.81
C SER A 116 -10.05 -0.41 15.06
N ILE A 117 -8.78 -0.32 15.43
CA ILE A 117 -8.20 -0.92 16.62
C ILE A 117 -7.66 0.20 17.50
N ARG A 118 -8.02 0.23 18.77
CA ARG A 118 -7.44 1.19 19.71
C ARG A 118 -6.04 0.75 20.10
N GLN A 119 -5.10 1.68 20.08
CA GLN A 119 -3.71 1.38 20.40
C GLN A 119 -3.54 1.24 21.91
N SER A 120 -2.95 0.13 22.35
CA SER A 120 -2.44 -0.04 23.70
C SER A 120 -1.05 0.61 23.84
N GLU A 121 -0.56 0.74 25.06
CA GLU A 121 0.80 1.21 25.33
C GLU A 121 1.86 0.31 24.63
N GLN A 122 1.62 -0.99 24.59
CA GLN A 122 2.50 -1.93 23.87
C GLN A 122 2.55 -1.66 22.37
N ILE A 123 1.40 -1.37 21.75
CA ILE A 123 1.33 -0.99 20.33
C ILE A 123 2.08 0.33 20.08
N HIS A 124 1.91 1.32 20.97
CA HIS A 124 2.63 2.59 20.87
C HIS A 124 4.15 2.40 20.93
N ASN A 125 4.62 1.60 21.90
CA ASN A 125 6.06 1.34 22.04
C ASN A 125 6.60 0.58 20.83
N ALA A 126 5.89 -0.45 20.36
CA ALA A 126 6.28 -1.20 19.16
C ALA A 126 6.28 -0.32 17.90
N LEU A 127 5.30 0.58 17.75
CA LEU A 127 5.26 1.53 16.64
C LEU A 127 6.48 2.46 16.66
N GLN A 128 6.84 2.98 17.84
CA GLN A 128 8.03 3.83 18.00
C GLN A 128 9.32 3.09 17.64
N GLU A 129 9.41 1.81 18.01
CA GLU A 129 10.55 0.96 17.65
C GLU A 129 10.65 0.70 16.14
N VAL A 130 9.50 0.47 15.47
CA VAL A 130 9.45 0.32 14.01
C VAL A 130 9.91 1.61 13.33
N VAL A 131 9.43 2.77 13.77
CA VAL A 131 9.84 4.08 13.24
C VAL A 131 11.33 4.29 13.41
N THR A 132 11.87 4.03 14.61
CA THR A 132 13.31 4.19 14.90
C THR A 132 14.17 3.25 14.04
N ALA A 133 13.76 1.99 13.89
CA ALA A 133 14.48 1.05 13.04
C ALA A 133 14.46 1.48 11.57
N TYR A 134 13.33 1.98 11.09
CA TYR A 134 13.19 2.50 9.74
C TYR A 134 14.09 3.72 9.48
N GLU A 135 14.17 4.65 10.45
CA GLU A 135 15.11 5.79 10.42
C GLU A 135 16.55 5.33 10.28
N ASN A 136 16.94 4.38 11.11
CA ASN A 136 18.31 3.86 11.11
C ASN A 136 18.71 3.22 9.77
N VAL A 137 17.78 2.55 9.08
CA VAL A 137 18.04 1.95 7.76
C VAL A 137 18.14 3.03 6.68
N ASN A 138 17.25 4.00 6.66
CA ASN A 138 17.21 5.05 5.62
C ASN A 138 18.41 6.02 5.70
N PHE A 139 18.90 6.34 6.90
CA PHE A 139 19.98 7.31 7.08
C PHE A 139 21.40 6.73 7.06
N ARG A 140 21.57 5.39 7.13
CA ARG A 140 22.86 4.73 7.26
C ARG A 140 23.33 3.89 6.07
N ASN A 141 22.89 4.16 4.85
CA ASN A 141 23.30 3.38 3.66
C ASN A 141 22.99 1.86 3.72
N ASN A 142 22.06 1.50 3.02
CA ASN A 142 21.38 0.31 2.48
C ASN A 142 22.05 -1.09 2.47
N ARG A 143 23.15 -1.35 3.13
CA ARG A 143 23.74 -2.70 3.17
C ARG A 143 23.91 -3.17 4.61
N CYS A 144 22.76 -3.57 5.26
CA CYS A 144 22.96 -3.93 6.64
C CYS A 144 21.95 -4.94 7.20
N PRO A 145 22.39 -5.73 8.20
CA PRO A 145 21.53 -6.56 9.07
C PRO A 145 20.34 -5.81 9.70
N GLN A 146 20.32 -4.49 9.63
CA GLN A 146 19.27 -3.62 10.18
C GLN A 146 17.92 -3.73 9.46
N SER A 147 17.87 -4.19 8.20
CA SER A 147 16.60 -4.50 7.54
C SER A 147 15.88 -5.67 8.22
N ASN A 148 16.64 -6.61 8.79
CA ASN A 148 16.11 -7.73 9.56
C ASN A 148 15.48 -7.25 10.86
N GLU A 149 16.10 -6.30 11.54
CA GLU A 149 15.56 -5.67 12.75
C GLU A 149 14.23 -4.97 12.46
N LEU A 150 14.17 -4.16 11.40
CA LEU A 150 12.94 -3.52 10.97
C LEU A 150 11.81 -4.54 10.71
N GLY A 151 12.12 -5.63 10.02
CA GLY A 151 11.18 -6.72 9.76
C GLY A 151 10.65 -7.36 11.02
N LEU A 152 11.53 -7.68 11.97
CA LEU A 152 11.16 -8.29 13.25
C LEU A 152 10.34 -7.33 14.12
N ARG A 153 10.69 -6.04 14.18
CA ARG A 153 9.93 -5.03 14.92
C ARG A 153 8.54 -4.80 14.31
N THR A 154 8.44 -4.79 12.98
CA THR A 154 7.14 -4.73 12.29
C THR A 154 6.31 -5.97 12.57
N ALA A 155 6.91 -7.14 12.63
CA ALA A 155 6.26 -8.37 13.02
C ALA A 155 5.70 -8.32 14.44
N LEU A 156 6.48 -7.81 15.38
CA LEU A 156 6.07 -7.65 16.76
C LEU A 156 4.89 -6.68 16.88
N LEU A 157 4.93 -5.54 16.18
CA LEU A 157 3.81 -4.60 16.09
C LEU A 157 2.54 -5.27 15.56
N ILE A 158 2.64 -6.05 14.48
CA ILE A 158 1.52 -6.81 13.91
C ILE A 158 0.97 -7.81 14.91
N ASN A 159 1.83 -8.48 15.67
CA ASN A 159 1.40 -9.44 16.70
C ASN A 159 0.63 -8.75 17.82
N TYR A 160 1.09 -7.62 18.34
CA TYR A 160 0.35 -6.85 19.36
C TYR A 160 -1.01 -6.36 18.86
N LEU A 161 -1.08 -5.92 17.58
CA LEU A 161 -2.36 -5.57 16.94
C LEU A 161 -3.28 -6.79 16.87
N SER A 162 -2.75 -7.96 16.52
CA SER A 162 -3.51 -9.21 16.44
C SER A 162 -4.09 -9.64 17.80
N ASP A 163 -3.32 -9.46 18.85
CA ASP A 163 -3.78 -9.81 20.21
C ASP A 163 -4.91 -8.88 20.68
N CYS A 164 -4.88 -7.60 20.32
CA CYS A 164 -5.98 -6.67 20.60
C CYS A 164 -7.28 -7.06 19.90
N VAL A 165 -7.19 -7.53 18.65
CA VAL A 165 -8.38 -7.89 17.85
C VAL A 165 -9.03 -9.17 18.35
N LYS A 166 -8.28 -10.15 18.81
CA LYS A 166 -8.83 -11.40 19.36
C LYS A 166 -9.79 -11.17 20.53
N THR A 167 -9.68 -10.02 21.17
CA THR A 167 -10.50 -9.65 22.36
C THR A 167 -11.80 -8.93 21.99
N GLU A 168 -11.96 -8.40 20.77
CA GLU A 168 -13.03 -7.45 20.39
C GLU A 168 -13.97 -7.91 19.26
N LEU A 169 -13.83 -9.12 18.70
CA LEU A 169 -14.48 -9.48 17.44
C LEU A 169 -15.99 -9.74 17.51
N THR A 170 -16.75 -8.78 16.94
CA THR A 170 -17.96 -9.05 16.15
C THR A 170 -17.90 -8.22 14.86
N ILE A 171 -17.37 -8.79 13.76
CA ILE A 171 -17.35 -8.12 12.44
C ILE A 171 -18.68 -8.41 11.76
N PRO A 172 -19.46 -7.39 11.32
CA PRO A 172 -20.57 -7.62 10.40
C PRO A 172 -19.99 -7.97 9.02
N PRO A 173 -20.46 -9.01 8.33
CA PRO A 173 -20.08 -9.27 6.96
C PRO A 173 -20.67 -8.16 6.07
N GLY A 174 -19.84 -7.18 5.73
CA GLY A 174 -20.22 -6.08 4.85
C GLY A 174 -20.23 -6.49 3.36
N SER A 175 -21.00 -5.77 2.57
CA SER A 175 -21.08 -5.83 1.10
C SER A 175 -19.72 -5.61 0.38
N GLY A 176 -18.69 -5.19 1.09
CA GLY A 176 -17.33 -4.98 0.58
C GLY A 176 -16.59 -6.23 0.10
N LYS A 177 -17.01 -7.43 0.53
CA LYS A 177 -16.36 -8.68 0.13
C LYS A 177 -16.35 -8.87 -1.39
N ARG A 178 -17.48 -8.59 -2.05
CA ARG A 178 -17.62 -8.82 -3.50
C ARG A 178 -16.76 -7.87 -4.34
N ILE A 179 -16.69 -6.58 -3.96
CA ILE A 179 -15.86 -5.61 -4.68
C ILE A 179 -14.37 -5.88 -4.47
N ASN A 180 -13.97 -6.24 -3.27
CA ASN A 180 -12.58 -6.59 -2.97
C ASN A 180 -12.14 -7.83 -3.76
N ASP A 181 -12.97 -8.88 -3.83
CA ASP A 181 -12.69 -10.07 -4.64
C ASP A 181 -12.54 -9.71 -6.12
N VAL A 182 -13.39 -8.84 -6.65
CA VAL A 182 -13.30 -8.32 -8.02
C VAL A 182 -11.98 -7.54 -8.23
N MET A 183 -11.64 -6.66 -7.30
CA MET A 183 -10.40 -5.88 -7.37
C MET A 183 -9.15 -6.77 -7.28
N GLN A 184 -9.14 -7.77 -6.41
CA GLN A 184 -8.06 -8.74 -6.35
C GLN A 184 -7.87 -9.44 -7.69
N GLN A 185 -8.95 -9.89 -8.34
CA GLN A 185 -8.87 -10.54 -9.65
C GLN A 185 -8.34 -9.61 -10.75
N ILE A 186 -8.78 -8.35 -10.77
CA ILE A 186 -8.34 -7.37 -11.79
C ILE A 186 -6.86 -7.04 -11.65
N PHE A 187 -6.35 -6.99 -10.42
CA PHE A 187 -5.02 -6.45 -10.10
C PHE A 187 -4.03 -7.51 -9.65
N SER A 188 -4.41 -8.79 -9.64
CA SER A 188 -3.45 -9.86 -9.34
C SER A 188 -2.30 -9.85 -10.36
N PRO A 189 -1.07 -10.20 -9.95
CA PRO A 189 0.07 -10.29 -10.86
C PRO A 189 -0.22 -11.17 -12.08
N GLU A 190 -0.95 -12.27 -11.90
CA GLU A 190 -1.31 -13.22 -12.95
C GLU A 190 -2.27 -12.61 -13.98
N ASN A 191 -3.12 -11.68 -13.55
CA ASN A 191 -4.16 -11.07 -14.37
C ASN A 191 -3.81 -9.68 -14.89
N ILE A 192 -2.70 -9.09 -14.43
CA ILE A 192 -2.36 -7.69 -14.77
C ILE A 192 -2.21 -7.47 -16.29
N GLY A 193 -1.77 -8.49 -17.02
CA GLY A 193 -1.64 -8.50 -18.49
C GLY A 193 -2.90 -8.94 -19.23
N GLU A 194 -3.85 -9.61 -18.59
CA GLU A 194 -4.98 -10.26 -19.22
C GLU A 194 -6.07 -9.28 -19.70
N PRO A 195 -6.81 -9.62 -20.78
CA PRO A 195 -7.96 -8.82 -21.20
C PRO A 195 -9.03 -8.74 -20.10
N LEU A 196 -9.64 -7.56 -19.91
CA LEU A 196 -10.71 -7.36 -18.92
C LEU A 196 -11.92 -8.27 -19.16
N GLN A 197 -12.20 -8.62 -20.42
CA GLN A 197 -13.26 -9.56 -20.79
C GLN A 197 -13.03 -10.96 -20.20
N LYS A 198 -11.76 -11.42 -20.21
CA LYS A 198 -11.39 -12.71 -19.61
C LYS A 198 -11.59 -12.68 -18.10
N ILE A 199 -11.17 -11.60 -17.44
CA ILE A 199 -11.33 -11.42 -16.00
C ILE A 199 -12.82 -11.36 -15.62
N ALA A 200 -13.62 -10.56 -16.35
CA ALA A 200 -15.07 -10.47 -16.12
C ALA A 200 -15.73 -11.85 -16.20
N LYS A 201 -15.35 -12.65 -17.20
CA LYS A 201 -15.84 -14.03 -17.34
C LYS A 201 -15.43 -14.92 -16.16
N GLN A 202 -14.20 -14.80 -15.66
CA GLN A 202 -13.70 -15.59 -14.51
C GLN A 202 -14.49 -15.32 -13.23
N ILE A 203 -14.89 -14.05 -13.01
CA ILE A 203 -15.67 -13.64 -11.83
C ILE A 203 -17.19 -13.69 -12.04
N GLY A 204 -17.66 -14.16 -13.21
CA GLY A 204 -19.07 -14.39 -13.50
C GLY A 204 -19.89 -13.13 -13.71
N ILE A 205 -19.29 -12.04 -14.21
CA ILE A 205 -19.99 -10.78 -14.54
C ILE A 205 -19.75 -10.35 -15.99
N THR A 206 -20.58 -9.45 -16.49
CA THR A 206 -20.36 -8.87 -17.82
C THR A 206 -19.25 -7.82 -17.80
N PRO A 207 -18.51 -7.59 -18.90
CA PRO A 207 -17.51 -6.54 -18.98
C PRO A 207 -18.06 -5.12 -18.72
N GLY A 208 -19.32 -4.87 -19.07
CA GLY A 208 -20.02 -3.62 -18.75
C GLY A 208 -20.18 -3.47 -17.24
N HIS A 209 -20.78 -4.46 -16.59
CA HIS A 209 -20.97 -4.47 -15.13
C HIS A 209 -19.64 -4.35 -14.38
N LEU A 210 -18.55 -5.01 -14.87
CA LEU A 210 -17.21 -4.82 -14.31
C LEU A 210 -16.76 -3.36 -14.40
N THR A 211 -17.01 -2.72 -15.54
CA THR A 211 -16.60 -1.33 -15.77
C THR A 211 -17.38 -0.38 -14.87
N ASP A 212 -18.69 -0.55 -14.77
CA ASP A 212 -19.55 0.28 -13.92
C ASP A 212 -19.18 0.10 -12.44
N LEU A 213 -19.05 -1.14 -11.98
CA LEU A 213 -18.68 -1.45 -10.60
C LEU A 213 -17.35 -0.80 -10.19
N VAL A 214 -16.34 -0.91 -11.05
CA VAL A 214 -15.02 -0.30 -10.79
C VAL A 214 -15.11 1.22 -10.88
N HIS A 215 -15.86 1.76 -11.85
CA HIS A 215 -16.01 3.20 -12.00
C HIS A 215 -16.75 3.82 -10.82
N ASP A 216 -17.84 3.20 -10.36
CA ASP A 216 -18.64 3.71 -9.23
C ASP A 216 -17.85 3.68 -7.93
N THR A 217 -16.99 2.65 -7.76
CA THR A 217 -16.15 2.52 -6.57
C THR A 217 -14.93 3.43 -6.60
N MET A 218 -14.27 3.56 -7.76
CA MET A 218 -12.94 4.16 -7.89
C MET A 218 -12.95 5.54 -8.56
N GLY A 219 -14.05 5.93 -9.19
CA GLY A 219 -14.11 7.13 -10.02
C GLY A 219 -13.31 7.04 -11.34
N TYR A 220 -12.76 5.88 -11.66
CA TYR A 220 -11.97 5.64 -12.86
C TYR A 220 -12.36 4.33 -13.57
N SER A 221 -12.09 4.26 -14.86
CA SER A 221 -12.26 3.01 -15.58
C SER A 221 -11.24 1.94 -15.13
N PRO A 222 -11.58 0.65 -15.21
CA PRO A 222 -10.66 -0.45 -14.92
C PRO A 222 -9.35 -0.37 -15.73
N ARG A 223 -9.44 0.10 -16.98
CA ARG A 223 -8.26 0.30 -17.84
C ARG A 223 -7.31 1.37 -17.30
N HIS A 224 -7.87 2.47 -16.78
CA HIS A 224 -7.06 3.53 -16.18
C HIS A 224 -6.32 3.03 -14.96
N ILE A 225 -7.03 2.38 -14.05
CA ILE A 225 -6.46 1.88 -12.79
C ILE A 225 -5.40 0.82 -13.07
N ARG A 226 -5.66 -0.14 -13.97
CA ARG A 226 -4.65 -1.14 -14.36
C ARG A 226 -3.41 -0.51 -14.96
N ARG A 227 -3.56 0.55 -15.75
CA ARG A 227 -2.40 1.27 -16.29
C ARG A 227 -1.55 1.88 -15.16
N VAL A 228 -2.17 2.50 -14.18
CA VAL A 228 -1.47 3.04 -13.00
C VAL A 228 -0.75 1.93 -12.23
N MET A 229 -1.42 0.81 -12.01
CA MET A 229 -0.85 -0.35 -11.30
C MET A 229 0.33 -0.95 -12.05
N ARG A 230 0.23 -1.11 -13.38
CA ARG A 230 1.34 -1.57 -14.22
C ARG A 230 2.57 -0.66 -14.13
N MET A 231 2.36 0.66 -14.08
CA MET A 231 3.47 1.61 -13.92
C MET A 231 4.14 1.47 -12.56
N ARG A 232 3.36 1.33 -11.49
CA ARG A 232 3.92 1.11 -10.15
C ARG A 232 4.68 -0.21 -10.03
N LEU A 233 4.15 -1.28 -10.61
CA LEU A 233 4.86 -2.56 -10.66
C LEU A 233 6.16 -2.46 -11.47
N ALA A 234 6.14 -1.68 -12.56
CA ALA A 234 7.34 -1.43 -13.35
C ALA A 234 8.38 -0.59 -12.59
N GLU A 235 7.95 0.42 -11.84
CA GLU A 235 8.83 1.19 -10.95
C GLU A 235 9.50 0.27 -9.93
N ASP A 236 8.73 -0.59 -9.28
CA ASP A 236 9.24 -1.55 -8.31
C ASP A 236 10.28 -2.50 -8.94
N GLN A 237 9.97 -3.09 -10.10
CA GLN A 237 10.90 -3.98 -10.80
C GLN A 237 12.17 -3.25 -11.30
N LEU A 238 12.04 -2.00 -11.75
CA LEU A 238 13.20 -1.20 -12.17
C LEU A 238 14.18 -0.94 -11.02
N LEU A 239 13.68 -0.78 -9.82
CA LEU A 239 14.48 -0.43 -8.64
C LEU A 239 15.06 -1.65 -7.94
N HIS A 240 14.32 -2.76 -7.92
CA HIS A 240 14.62 -3.91 -7.07
C HIS A 240 15.02 -5.17 -7.84
N THR A 241 15.10 -5.11 -9.18
CA THR A 241 15.54 -6.25 -10.00
C THR A 241 16.55 -5.83 -11.05
N ASN A 242 17.33 -6.80 -11.55
CA ASN A 242 18.23 -6.62 -12.68
C ASN A 242 17.56 -6.91 -14.03
N LEU A 243 16.23 -7.05 -14.08
CA LEU A 243 15.49 -7.29 -15.30
C LEU A 243 15.73 -6.18 -16.32
N SER A 244 15.86 -6.53 -17.58
CA SER A 244 15.90 -5.56 -18.67
C SER A 244 14.58 -4.81 -18.80
N VAL A 245 14.60 -3.65 -19.42
CA VAL A 245 13.38 -2.87 -19.69
C VAL A 245 12.39 -3.66 -20.55
N SER A 246 12.88 -4.57 -21.40
CA SER A 246 12.04 -5.45 -22.23
C SER A 246 11.31 -6.49 -21.38
N GLU A 247 12.01 -7.16 -20.48
CA GLU A 247 11.43 -8.14 -19.55
C GLU A 247 10.42 -7.47 -18.62
N ILE A 248 10.73 -6.28 -18.11
CA ILE A 248 9.79 -5.52 -17.28
C ILE A 248 8.54 -5.15 -18.07
N ALA A 249 8.68 -4.67 -19.32
CA ALA A 249 7.54 -4.35 -20.17
C ALA A 249 6.61 -5.56 -20.37
N GLU A 250 7.17 -6.73 -20.61
CA GLU A 250 6.44 -7.99 -20.75
C GLU A 250 5.75 -8.38 -19.42
N ASN A 251 6.49 -8.38 -18.30
CA ASN A 251 5.96 -8.71 -16.97
C ASN A 251 4.79 -7.85 -16.55
N VAL A 252 4.80 -6.56 -16.94
CA VAL A 252 3.67 -5.66 -16.65
C VAL A 252 2.61 -5.64 -17.75
N GLY A 253 2.68 -6.58 -18.70
CA GLY A 253 1.66 -6.83 -19.71
C GLY A 253 1.65 -5.87 -20.90
N TYR A 254 2.80 -5.31 -21.28
CA TYR A 254 2.95 -4.55 -22.52
C TYR A 254 3.54 -5.43 -23.63
N LYS A 255 2.86 -5.45 -24.78
CA LYS A 255 3.34 -6.15 -25.99
C LYS A 255 4.48 -5.42 -26.72
N SER A 256 4.74 -4.15 -26.38
CA SER A 256 5.75 -3.32 -27.01
C SER A 256 6.51 -2.52 -25.97
N VAL A 257 7.83 -2.69 -25.95
CA VAL A 257 8.77 -1.93 -25.11
C VAL A 257 8.67 -0.43 -25.38
N TYR A 258 8.43 -0.06 -26.65
CA TYR A 258 8.26 1.34 -27.04
C TYR A 258 6.99 1.95 -26.42
N ALA A 259 5.86 1.24 -26.51
CA ALA A 259 4.62 1.67 -25.87
C ALA A 259 4.78 1.76 -24.33
N PHE A 260 5.40 0.77 -23.71
CA PHE A 260 5.73 0.78 -22.30
C PHE A 260 6.56 2.01 -21.92
N SER A 261 7.72 2.21 -22.59
CA SER A 261 8.63 3.31 -22.27
C SER A 261 7.99 4.69 -22.43
N ARG A 262 7.13 4.85 -23.43
CA ARG A 262 6.37 6.08 -23.64
C ARG A 262 5.39 6.34 -22.50
N PHE A 263 4.60 5.34 -22.11
CA PHE A 263 3.64 5.47 -21.01
C PHE A 263 4.34 5.65 -19.69
N PHE A 264 5.44 4.94 -19.45
CA PHE A 264 6.25 5.08 -18.25
C PHE A 264 6.78 6.51 -18.11
N LYS A 265 7.33 7.08 -19.19
CA LYS A 265 7.80 8.46 -19.21
C LYS A 265 6.68 9.48 -18.95
N ILE A 266 5.47 9.24 -19.48
CA ILE A 266 4.31 10.11 -19.21
C ILE A 266 3.92 10.02 -17.73
N ALA A 267 3.98 8.84 -17.12
CA ALA A 267 3.57 8.62 -15.74
C ALA A 267 4.59 9.14 -14.71
N THR A 268 5.90 8.98 -14.98
CA THR A 268 6.98 9.23 -14.03
C THR A 268 7.85 10.46 -14.37
N GLY A 269 7.66 11.05 -15.55
CA GLY A 269 8.48 12.15 -16.05
C GLY A 269 9.82 11.74 -16.65
N SER A 270 10.23 10.47 -16.56
CA SER A 270 11.53 9.98 -17.06
C SER A 270 11.42 8.63 -17.76
N SER A 271 12.37 8.32 -18.68
CA SER A 271 12.39 7.00 -19.30
C SER A 271 12.74 5.91 -18.26
N PRO A 272 12.36 4.63 -18.50
CA PRO A 272 12.67 3.54 -17.57
C PRO A 272 14.14 3.43 -17.22
N ASN A 273 15.04 3.55 -18.21
CA ASN A 273 16.48 3.51 -17.98
C ASN A 273 16.99 4.73 -17.18
N ALA A 274 16.46 5.94 -17.47
CA ALA A 274 16.81 7.14 -16.72
C ALA A 274 16.28 7.08 -15.30
N TYR A 275 15.09 6.52 -15.09
CA TYR A 275 14.49 6.28 -13.79
C TYR A 275 15.35 5.33 -12.97
N ARG A 276 15.70 4.16 -13.53
CA ARG A 276 16.63 3.20 -12.90
C ARG A 276 17.93 3.87 -12.52
N LYS A 277 18.60 4.56 -13.47
CA LYS A 277 19.90 5.21 -13.21
C LYS A 277 19.80 6.26 -12.10
N LYS A 278 18.75 7.10 -12.11
CA LYS A 278 18.55 8.15 -11.11
C LYS A 278 18.40 7.58 -9.72
N TYR A 279 17.62 6.54 -9.56
CA TYR A 279 17.25 6.01 -8.25
C TYR A 279 18.13 4.83 -7.79
N SER A 280 18.79 4.08 -8.70
CA SER A 280 19.81 3.10 -8.31
C SER A 280 21.12 3.75 -7.82
N GLN A 281 21.42 4.97 -8.27
CA GLN A 281 22.58 5.72 -7.75
C GLN A 281 22.34 6.29 -6.35
N SER A 282 21.10 6.41 -5.94
CA SER A 282 20.74 6.75 -4.55
C SER A 282 20.84 5.53 -3.62
N LEU A 283 21.08 4.34 -4.17
CA LEU A 283 21.21 3.07 -3.47
C LEU A 283 22.68 2.61 -3.32
N ASN A 284 23.63 3.34 -3.91
CA ASN A 284 25.09 3.17 -3.74
C ASN A 284 25.66 4.32 -2.91
#